data_be839b57ef6c3633c5a781dbe6d9b606
#
_entry.id   be839b57ef6c3633c5a781dbe6d9b606
#
_cell.length_a   1.000
_cell.length_b   1.000
_cell.length_c   1.000
_cell.angle_alpha   90.00
_cell.angle_beta   90.00
_cell.angle_gamma   90.00
#
_symmetry.space_group_name_H-M   'P 1'
#
loop_
_entity.id
_entity.type
_entity.pdbx_description
1 polymer ?
#
loop_
_entity_poly.entity_id
_entity_poly.type
_entity_poly.pdbx_seq_one_letter_code
_entity_poly.pdbx_strand_id
1 'polypeptide(L)'
;MAAGNAKQVLVTRVDDATHRRVAELLRQTTMALHFAHWDSTTLDLVQVTAFDVIIIGFPVSAAALKRFLEMARAEGAACHRSGLVLITDNEFSNAANALVGKGANRVVAIGELDTRLVSAVEDLATPAPRVPIKMPANIQLFSDGRPLRLMAQIQNLSASGMLLRGVTQFPVGTSFEFEMMVPDDPNPIRGTAEITRTTDPQREMIQGIGVRFVSFDASDRVRLEMFVDEHLTGRASSPAG
;
A
#
# COMPACT_ATOMS: atom_id res chain seq x y z
N MET A 1 7.34 27.59 -8.90
CA MET A 1 7.06 26.38 -8.07
C MET A 1 5.56 26.22 -8.04
N ALA A 2 5.01 25.20 -8.73
CA ALA A 2 3.59 24.89 -8.65
C ALA A 2 3.30 24.43 -7.21
N ALA A 3 2.40 25.11 -6.52
CA ALA A 3 1.87 24.65 -5.23
C ALA A 3 1.21 23.30 -5.48
N GLY A 4 1.87 22.21 -5.09
CA GLY A 4 1.29 20.87 -5.15
C GLY A 4 0.00 20.89 -4.35
N ASN A 5 -1.10 20.48 -4.99
CA ASN A 5 -2.40 20.42 -4.34
C ASN A 5 -2.28 19.49 -3.12
N ALA A 6 -2.65 19.97 -1.92
CA ALA A 6 -2.59 19.16 -0.70
C ALA A 6 -3.38 17.87 -0.88
N LYS A 7 -2.80 16.74 -0.48
CA LYS A 7 -3.45 15.44 -0.56
C LYS A 7 -4.66 15.38 0.35
N GLN A 8 -5.78 14.90 -0.17
CA GLN A 8 -7.08 14.90 0.51
C GLN A 8 -7.27 13.58 1.25
N VAL A 9 -7.52 13.63 2.55
CA VAL A 9 -7.75 12.44 3.40
C VAL A 9 -9.12 12.54 4.06
N LEU A 10 -9.99 11.57 3.79
CA LEU A 10 -11.27 11.42 4.47
C LEU A 10 -11.11 10.48 5.66
N VAL A 11 -11.60 10.90 6.82
CA VAL A 11 -11.65 10.07 8.05
C VAL A 11 -13.11 9.92 8.46
N THR A 12 -13.53 8.68 8.67
CA THR A 12 -14.92 8.39 9.04
C THR A 12 -15.01 7.20 10.00
N ARG A 13 -16.09 7.13 10.77
CA ARG A 13 -16.39 6.04 11.71
C ARG A 13 -15.31 5.81 12.78
N VAL A 14 -14.62 6.81 13.21
CA VAL A 14 -13.70 6.75 14.36
C VAL A 14 -14.35 7.40 15.58
N ASP A 15 -14.00 6.92 16.78
CA ASP A 15 -14.40 7.58 18.02
C ASP A 15 -13.62 8.88 18.23
N ASP A 16 -14.05 9.69 19.20
CA ASP A 16 -13.48 11.02 19.46
C ASP A 16 -12.00 10.97 19.88
N ALA A 17 -11.56 9.90 20.54
CA ALA A 17 -10.17 9.75 20.95
C ALA A 17 -9.27 9.43 19.75
N THR A 18 -9.68 8.46 18.95
CA THR A 18 -9.04 8.10 17.68
C THR A 18 -9.05 9.27 16.70
N HIS A 19 -10.18 9.99 16.60
CA HIS A 19 -10.29 11.20 15.77
C HIS A 19 -9.21 12.23 16.13
N ARG A 20 -9.12 12.59 17.41
CA ARG A 20 -8.12 13.57 17.89
C ARG A 20 -6.69 13.10 17.60
N ARG A 21 -6.41 11.81 17.81
CA ARG A 21 -5.07 11.26 17.58
C ARG A 21 -4.71 11.24 16.09
N VAL A 22 -5.62 10.82 15.22
CA VAL A 22 -5.45 10.86 13.75
C VAL A 22 -5.21 12.29 13.28
N ALA A 23 -6.01 13.26 13.78
CA ALA A 23 -5.86 14.66 13.44
C ALA A 23 -4.50 15.22 13.88
N GLU A 24 -4.01 14.86 15.06
CA GLU A 24 -2.71 15.28 15.57
C GLU A 24 -1.56 14.73 14.73
N LEU A 25 -1.57 13.44 14.43
CA LEU A 25 -0.52 12.76 13.67
C LEU A 25 -0.44 13.28 12.23
N LEU A 26 -1.57 13.42 11.56
CA LEU A 26 -1.59 13.83 10.15
C LEU A 26 -1.50 15.35 9.97
N ARG A 27 -1.74 16.17 11.01
CA ARG A 27 -1.54 17.63 10.95
C ARG A 27 -0.07 18.02 10.71
N GLN A 28 0.86 17.15 11.05
CA GLN A 28 2.29 17.37 10.81
C GLN A 28 2.69 17.11 9.35
N THR A 29 1.77 16.63 8.54
CA THR A 29 1.95 16.37 7.11
C THR A 29 1.35 17.48 6.27
N THR A 30 1.58 17.44 4.95
CA THR A 30 0.97 18.37 3.97
C THR A 30 -0.43 17.95 3.52
N MET A 31 -1.13 17.14 4.31
CA MET A 31 -2.44 16.56 3.97
C MET A 31 -3.59 17.45 4.47
N ALA A 32 -4.64 17.54 3.68
CA ALA A 32 -5.89 18.16 4.06
C ALA A 32 -6.85 17.08 4.60
N LEU A 33 -7.26 17.24 5.87
CA LEU A 33 -8.11 16.27 6.56
C LEU A 33 -9.57 16.67 6.51
N HIS A 34 -10.43 15.72 6.18
CA HIS A 34 -11.87 15.82 6.18
C HIS A 34 -12.45 14.76 7.09
N PHE A 35 -13.30 15.17 8.01
CA PHE A 35 -13.98 14.26 8.93
C PHE A 35 -15.46 14.20 8.57
N ALA A 36 -16.00 12.99 8.48
CA ALA A 36 -17.40 12.76 8.17
C ALA A 36 -17.99 11.67 9.08
N HIS A 37 -19.28 11.77 9.35
CA HIS A 37 -20.02 10.70 10.02
C HIS A 37 -20.21 9.53 9.06
N TRP A 38 -20.32 8.32 9.61
CA TRP A 38 -20.61 7.12 8.82
C TRP A 38 -22.11 7.03 8.53
N ASP A 39 -22.56 7.70 7.46
CA ASP A 39 -23.97 7.75 7.05
C ASP A 39 -24.10 7.79 5.51
N SER A 40 -25.31 8.04 5.02
CA SER A 40 -25.59 8.17 3.58
C SER A 40 -24.85 9.33 2.94
N THR A 41 -24.65 10.43 3.67
CA THR A 41 -23.93 11.61 3.17
C THR A 41 -22.48 11.29 2.82
N THR A 42 -21.82 10.44 3.62
CA THR A 42 -20.47 9.97 3.32
C THR A 42 -20.41 9.08 2.08
N LEU A 43 -21.46 8.29 1.82
CA LEU A 43 -21.55 7.50 0.59
C LEU A 43 -21.68 8.40 -0.64
N ASP A 44 -22.47 9.46 -0.56
CA ASP A 44 -22.61 10.43 -1.65
C ASP A 44 -21.31 11.23 -1.84
N LEU A 45 -20.66 11.60 -0.73
CA LEU A 45 -19.42 12.37 -0.74
C LEU A 45 -18.29 11.65 -1.50
N VAL A 46 -18.11 10.34 -1.30
CA VAL A 46 -17.05 9.57 -1.99
C VAL A 46 -17.30 9.37 -3.48
N GLN A 47 -18.51 9.61 -3.95
CA GLN A 47 -18.83 9.58 -5.38
C GLN A 47 -18.44 10.88 -6.08
N VAL A 48 -18.60 12.03 -5.41
CA VAL A 48 -18.48 13.35 -6.03
C VAL A 48 -17.20 14.10 -5.63
N THR A 49 -16.58 13.74 -4.51
CA THR A 49 -15.36 14.39 -4.00
C THR A 49 -14.19 13.41 -4.05
N ALA A 50 -13.10 13.83 -4.69
CA ALA A 50 -11.89 13.02 -4.78
C ALA A 50 -11.09 13.10 -3.47
N PHE A 51 -10.88 11.96 -2.84
CA PHE A 51 -9.93 11.80 -1.74
C PHE A 51 -8.78 10.90 -2.21
N ASP A 52 -7.56 11.22 -1.82
CA ASP A 52 -6.40 10.37 -2.10
C ASP A 52 -6.41 9.12 -1.19
N VAL A 53 -6.80 9.30 0.07
CA VAL A 53 -6.91 8.23 1.06
C VAL A 53 -8.21 8.36 1.86
N ILE A 54 -8.82 7.22 2.17
CA ILE A 54 -9.98 7.12 3.05
C ILE A 54 -9.58 6.27 4.26
N ILE A 55 -9.82 6.77 5.46
CA ILE A 55 -9.60 6.08 6.72
C ILE A 55 -10.96 5.73 7.33
N ILE A 56 -11.16 4.45 7.66
CA ILE A 56 -12.42 3.96 8.25
C ILE A 56 -12.11 3.24 9.55
N GLY A 57 -12.81 3.61 10.63
CA GLY A 57 -12.79 2.85 11.88
C GLY A 57 -13.51 1.50 11.73
N PHE A 58 -12.83 0.43 12.10
CA PHE A 58 -13.34 -0.95 12.09
C PHE A 58 -13.51 -1.46 13.54
N PRO A 59 -14.54 -2.23 13.87
CA PRO A 59 -15.37 -3.03 12.98
C PRO A 59 -16.52 -2.26 12.33
N VAL A 60 -16.83 -2.64 11.10
CA VAL A 60 -17.99 -2.21 10.34
C VAL A 60 -18.69 -3.46 9.79
N SER A 61 -20.03 -3.45 9.69
CA SER A 61 -20.73 -4.63 9.15
C SER A 61 -20.30 -4.92 7.71
N ALA A 62 -20.17 -6.20 7.38
CA ALA A 62 -19.72 -6.61 6.03
C ALA A 62 -20.60 -6.03 4.93
N ALA A 63 -21.93 -5.93 5.15
CA ALA A 63 -22.86 -5.35 4.19
C ALA A 63 -22.62 -3.84 3.99
N ALA A 64 -22.38 -3.09 5.07
CA ALA A 64 -22.13 -1.66 5.00
C ALA A 64 -20.77 -1.36 4.33
N LEU A 65 -19.72 -2.12 4.66
CA LEU A 65 -18.42 -1.95 4.03
C LEU A 65 -18.48 -2.33 2.53
N LYS A 66 -19.17 -3.42 2.20
CA LYS A 66 -19.36 -3.83 0.79
C LYS A 66 -20.05 -2.72 0.00
N ARG A 67 -21.16 -2.19 0.51
CA ARG A 67 -21.89 -1.09 -0.14
C ARG A 67 -21.00 0.15 -0.32
N PHE A 68 -20.25 0.52 0.70
CA PHE A 68 -19.29 1.64 0.62
C PHE A 68 -18.25 1.42 -0.48
N LEU A 69 -17.66 0.22 -0.53
CA LEU A 69 -16.65 -0.12 -1.55
C LEU A 69 -17.25 -0.13 -2.96
N GLU A 70 -18.46 -0.66 -3.13
CA GLU A 70 -19.17 -0.66 -4.42
C GLU A 70 -19.38 0.78 -4.92
N MET A 71 -19.80 1.69 -4.04
CA MET A 71 -20.03 3.09 -4.40
C MET A 71 -18.71 3.84 -4.64
N ALA A 72 -17.72 3.70 -3.77
CA ALA A 72 -16.43 4.38 -3.90
C ALA A 72 -15.61 3.86 -5.11
N ARG A 73 -15.81 2.61 -5.53
CA ARG A 73 -15.09 1.97 -6.65
C ARG A 73 -15.88 1.93 -7.94
N ALA A 74 -17.11 2.46 -7.97
CA ALA A 74 -17.92 2.55 -9.18
C ALA A 74 -17.15 3.30 -10.28
N GLU A 75 -17.39 2.93 -11.53
CA GLU A 75 -16.85 3.64 -12.67
C GLU A 75 -17.35 5.09 -12.67
N GLY A 76 -16.41 6.04 -12.75
CA GLY A 76 -16.74 7.47 -12.66
C GLY A 76 -16.85 8.04 -11.24
N ALA A 77 -16.80 7.23 -10.18
CA ALA A 77 -16.73 7.75 -8.81
C ALA A 77 -15.40 8.49 -8.56
N ALA A 78 -15.49 9.64 -7.89
CA ALA A 78 -14.32 10.47 -7.61
C ALA A 78 -13.26 9.72 -6.78
N CYS A 79 -13.67 8.80 -5.89
CA CYS A 79 -12.81 7.98 -5.06
C CYS A 79 -12.43 6.61 -5.67
N HIS A 80 -12.63 6.42 -6.99
CA HIS A 80 -12.37 5.13 -7.64
C HIS A 80 -10.96 4.57 -7.37
N ARG A 81 -9.96 5.44 -7.26
CA ARG A 81 -8.54 5.08 -7.02
C ARG A 81 -8.03 5.37 -5.62
N SER A 82 -8.86 5.84 -4.71
CA SER A 82 -8.46 6.20 -3.34
C SER A 82 -7.85 5.03 -2.60
N GLY A 83 -6.79 5.26 -1.83
CA GLY A 83 -6.29 4.30 -0.85
C GLY A 83 -7.31 4.11 0.28
N LEU A 84 -7.44 2.89 0.83
CA LEU A 84 -8.29 2.60 1.98
C LEU A 84 -7.47 2.05 3.14
N VAL A 85 -7.53 2.75 4.28
CA VAL A 85 -6.92 2.34 5.55
C VAL A 85 -8.04 1.98 6.53
N LEU A 86 -7.94 0.82 7.17
CA LEU A 86 -8.79 0.46 8.29
C LEU A 86 -8.04 0.71 9.60
N ILE A 87 -8.64 1.44 10.53
CA ILE A 87 -8.15 1.57 11.90
C ILE A 87 -8.97 0.63 12.78
N THR A 88 -8.33 -0.19 13.60
CA THR A 88 -9.01 -1.23 14.37
C THR A 88 -8.38 -1.46 15.74
N ASP A 89 -9.16 -1.95 16.68
CA ASP A 89 -8.65 -2.55 17.92
C ASP A 89 -7.95 -3.88 17.63
N ASN A 90 -7.06 -4.29 18.53
CA ASN A 90 -6.32 -5.55 18.41
C ASN A 90 -7.25 -6.77 18.29
N GLU A 91 -8.39 -6.73 18.94
CA GLU A 91 -9.41 -7.79 18.90
C GLU A 91 -9.90 -8.09 17.48
N PHE A 92 -10.06 -7.05 16.65
CA PHE A 92 -10.57 -7.17 15.29
C PHE A 92 -9.48 -7.18 14.22
N SER A 93 -8.20 -7.14 14.61
CA SER A 93 -7.07 -7.05 13.67
C SER A 93 -7.06 -8.18 12.64
N ASN A 94 -7.33 -9.41 13.03
CA ASN A 94 -7.39 -10.54 12.12
C ASN A 94 -8.53 -10.39 11.08
N ALA A 95 -9.70 -9.94 11.53
CA ALA A 95 -10.85 -9.73 10.64
C ALA A 95 -10.58 -8.55 9.67
N ALA A 96 -9.97 -7.47 10.14
CA ALA A 96 -9.58 -6.34 9.31
C ALA A 96 -8.49 -6.74 8.28
N ASN A 97 -7.46 -7.48 8.69
CA ASN A 97 -6.41 -7.97 7.80
C ASN A 97 -6.92 -8.88 6.69
N ALA A 98 -7.97 -9.68 6.95
CA ALA A 98 -8.62 -10.51 5.93
C ALA A 98 -9.27 -9.69 4.79
N LEU A 99 -9.44 -8.37 4.97
CA LEU A 99 -9.98 -7.43 3.98
C LEU A 99 -8.88 -6.76 3.13
N VAL A 100 -7.62 -6.91 3.50
CA VAL A 100 -6.50 -6.38 2.71
C VAL A 100 -6.44 -7.11 1.36
N GLY A 101 -6.39 -6.33 0.28
CA GLY A 101 -6.51 -6.85 -1.09
C GLY A 101 -7.95 -7.09 -1.56
N LYS A 102 -8.93 -7.08 -0.65
CA LYS A 102 -10.37 -7.22 -0.95
C LYS A 102 -11.13 -5.89 -0.82
N GLY A 103 -10.43 -4.78 -0.92
CA GLY A 103 -10.99 -3.43 -0.83
C GLY A 103 -10.21 -2.54 0.12
N ALA A 104 -9.67 -3.06 1.22
CA ALA A 104 -8.71 -2.35 2.06
C ALA A 104 -7.28 -2.47 1.49
N ASN A 105 -6.50 -1.41 1.65
CA ASN A 105 -5.09 -1.39 1.25
C ASN A 105 -4.17 -1.61 2.46
N ARG A 106 -4.55 -1.10 3.63
CA ARG A 106 -3.76 -1.18 4.87
C ARG A 106 -4.68 -1.34 6.08
N VAL A 107 -4.15 -1.96 7.11
CA VAL A 107 -4.76 -2.01 8.45
C VAL A 107 -3.76 -1.46 9.45
N VAL A 108 -4.22 -0.59 10.34
CA VAL A 108 -3.44 -0.02 11.43
C VAL A 108 -4.18 -0.26 12.74
N ALA A 109 -3.56 -0.93 13.69
CA ALA A 109 -4.13 -1.10 15.01
C ALA A 109 -4.09 0.23 15.79
N ILE A 110 -5.08 0.49 16.65
CA ILE A 110 -5.14 1.73 17.46
C ILE A 110 -3.86 1.90 18.26
N GLY A 111 -3.31 0.82 18.82
CA GLY A 111 -2.04 0.86 19.56
C GLY A 111 -0.80 1.16 18.70
N GLU A 112 -0.91 1.11 17.38
CA GLU A 112 0.18 1.35 16.43
C GLU A 112 0.02 2.66 15.64
N LEU A 113 -0.98 3.48 15.96
CA LEU A 113 -1.26 4.73 15.23
C LEU A 113 -0.02 5.62 15.13
N ASP A 114 0.71 5.79 16.24
CA ASP A 114 1.86 6.70 16.32
C ASP A 114 3.03 6.29 15.42
N THR A 115 3.15 5.01 15.16
CA THR A 115 4.30 4.45 14.41
C THR A 115 3.96 4.12 12.96
N ARG A 116 2.69 3.85 12.65
CA ARG A 116 2.30 3.27 11.35
C ARG A 116 1.34 4.12 10.53
N LEU A 117 0.53 5.00 11.16
CA LEU A 117 -0.54 5.70 10.45
C LEU A 117 0.02 6.65 9.39
N VAL A 118 0.98 7.50 9.76
CA VAL A 118 1.53 8.50 8.83
C VAL A 118 2.11 7.83 7.61
N SER A 119 2.99 6.84 7.78
CA SER A 119 3.60 6.12 6.64
C SER A 119 2.56 5.39 5.80
N ALA A 120 1.55 4.77 6.42
CA ALA A 120 0.49 4.07 5.69
C ALA A 120 -0.33 5.00 4.81
N VAL A 121 -0.60 6.22 5.29
CA VAL A 121 -1.36 7.23 4.53
C VAL A 121 -0.49 7.86 3.44
N GLU A 122 0.77 8.22 3.73
CA GLU A 122 1.70 8.77 2.75
C GLU A 122 1.97 7.82 1.58
N ASP A 123 2.20 6.54 1.86
CA ASP A 123 2.39 5.50 0.84
C ASP A 123 1.20 5.38 -0.12
N LEU A 124 -0.01 5.62 0.37
CA LEU A 124 -1.23 5.53 -0.43
C LEU A 124 -1.57 6.85 -1.13
N ALA A 125 -1.30 7.98 -0.49
CA ALA A 125 -1.56 9.31 -1.04
C ALA A 125 -0.57 9.66 -2.17
N THR A 126 0.66 9.15 -2.07
CA THR A 126 1.71 9.41 -3.05
C THR A 126 2.43 8.11 -3.40
N PRO A 127 1.75 7.20 -4.13
CA PRO A 127 2.36 5.94 -4.51
C PRO A 127 3.62 6.20 -5.35
N ALA A 128 4.73 5.61 -4.91
CA ALA A 128 5.97 5.71 -5.63
C ALA A 128 5.80 5.23 -7.09
N PRO A 129 6.32 5.94 -8.08
CA PRO A 129 6.29 5.52 -9.47
C PRO A 129 6.85 4.11 -9.62
N ARG A 130 6.26 3.31 -10.51
CA ARG A 130 6.65 1.92 -10.73
C ARG A 130 7.23 1.72 -12.11
N VAL A 131 8.34 1.03 -12.15
CA VAL A 131 8.97 0.58 -13.38
C VAL A 131 8.51 -0.86 -13.66
N PRO A 132 7.82 -1.14 -14.77
CA PRO A 132 7.60 -2.53 -15.20
C PRO A 132 8.95 -3.13 -15.60
N ILE A 133 9.34 -4.16 -14.89
CA ILE A 133 10.60 -4.87 -15.14
C ILE A 133 10.42 -6.34 -14.82
N LYS A 134 11.04 -7.22 -15.60
CA LYS A 134 11.02 -8.66 -15.37
C LYS A 134 12.42 -9.12 -15.00
N MET A 135 12.63 -9.39 -13.72
CA MET A 135 13.91 -9.88 -13.22
C MET A 135 13.71 -10.88 -12.08
N PRO A 136 14.65 -11.82 -11.88
CA PRO A 136 14.57 -12.77 -10.78
C PRO A 136 14.86 -12.09 -9.44
N ALA A 137 14.23 -12.62 -8.38
CA ALA A 137 14.56 -12.33 -7.00
C ALA A 137 14.61 -13.64 -6.22
N ASN A 138 15.62 -13.78 -5.39
CA ASN A 138 15.66 -14.82 -4.36
C ASN A 138 14.97 -14.29 -3.12
N ILE A 139 14.08 -15.09 -2.55
CA ILE A 139 13.39 -14.76 -1.29
C ILE A 139 13.67 -15.86 -0.26
N GLN A 140 13.91 -15.48 0.97
CA GLN A 140 14.12 -16.40 2.08
C GLN A 140 13.12 -16.09 3.19
N LEU A 141 12.30 -17.07 3.51
CA LEU A 141 11.37 -17.05 4.64
C LEU A 141 11.78 -18.08 5.67
N PHE A 142 11.25 -17.92 6.87
CA PHE A 142 11.35 -18.95 7.90
C PHE A 142 9.96 -19.57 8.10
N SER A 143 9.84 -20.86 7.84
CA SER A 143 8.64 -21.66 8.11
C SER A 143 9.00 -22.75 9.10
N ASP A 144 8.30 -22.79 10.24
CA ASP A 144 8.54 -23.76 11.34
C ASP A 144 10.01 -23.80 11.79
N GLY A 145 10.69 -22.65 11.85
CA GLY A 145 12.09 -22.51 12.22
C GLY A 145 13.09 -22.99 11.16
N ARG A 146 12.62 -23.35 9.95
CA ARG A 146 13.49 -23.76 8.84
C ARG A 146 13.53 -22.69 7.76
N PRO A 147 14.72 -22.36 7.19
CA PRO A 147 14.80 -21.44 6.07
C PRO A 147 14.22 -22.08 4.82
N LEU A 148 13.25 -21.42 4.22
CA LEU A 148 12.67 -21.76 2.94
C LEU A 148 13.16 -20.73 1.90
N ARG A 149 13.91 -21.20 0.90
CA ARG A 149 14.39 -20.37 -0.21
C ARG A 149 13.55 -20.60 -1.44
N LEU A 150 13.08 -19.52 -2.04
CA LEU A 150 12.26 -19.55 -3.24
C LEU A 150 12.80 -18.55 -4.26
N MET A 151 12.65 -18.88 -5.52
CA MET A 151 12.88 -17.93 -6.61
C MET A 151 11.54 -17.36 -7.05
N ALA A 152 11.45 -16.04 -7.08
CA ALA A 152 10.29 -15.30 -7.57
C ALA A 152 10.68 -14.44 -8.78
N GLN A 153 9.70 -13.99 -9.54
CA GLN A 153 9.92 -13.04 -10.64
C GLN A 153 9.31 -11.68 -10.27
N ILE A 154 10.14 -10.65 -10.23
CA ILE A 154 9.69 -9.26 -10.13
C ILE A 154 8.98 -8.88 -11.43
N GLN A 155 7.80 -8.28 -11.32
CA GLN A 155 6.99 -7.81 -12.45
C GLN A 155 6.95 -6.29 -12.55
N ASN A 156 7.07 -5.61 -11.44
CA ASN A 156 7.30 -4.18 -11.35
C ASN A 156 8.02 -3.83 -10.05
N LEU A 157 8.71 -2.72 -10.06
CA LEU A 157 9.58 -2.25 -8.99
C LEU A 157 9.37 -0.75 -8.78
N SER A 158 9.41 -0.32 -7.52
CA SER A 158 9.41 1.08 -7.11
C SER A 158 10.37 1.27 -5.93
N ALA A 159 10.63 2.50 -5.51
CA ALA A 159 11.42 2.79 -4.33
C ALA A 159 10.81 2.21 -3.03
N SER A 160 9.49 1.97 -2.98
CA SER A 160 8.79 1.50 -1.78
C SER A 160 8.43 0.01 -1.78
N GLY A 161 8.54 -0.70 -2.91
CA GLY A 161 8.15 -2.11 -2.98
C GLY A 161 8.15 -2.69 -4.39
N MET A 162 7.76 -3.96 -4.49
CA MET A 162 7.73 -4.71 -5.74
C MET A 162 6.50 -5.62 -5.84
N LEU A 163 6.16 -6.02 -7.06
CA LEU A 163 5.20 -7.08 -7.36
C LEU A 163 5.98 -8.35 -7.72
N LEU A 164 5.77 -9.42 -6.95
CA LEU A 164 6.38 -10.72 -7.17
C LEU A 164 5.37 -11.70 -7.74
N ARG A 165 5.73 -12.38 -8.82
CA ARG A 165 4.98 -13.48 -9.40
C ARG A 165 5.46 -14.82 -8.85
N GLY A 166 4.52 -15.77 -8.68
CA GLY A 166 4.86 -17.16 -8.33
C GLY A 166 4.93 -17.46 -6.83
N VAL A 167 4.54 -16.51 -5.97
CA VAL A 167 4.58 -16.65 -4.51
C VAL A 167 3.24 -16.20 -3.95
N THR A 168 2.25 -17.11 -3.90
CA THR A 168 0.88 -16.77 -3.46
C THR A 168 0.46 -17.48 -2.18
N GLN A 169 1.27 -18.41 -1.68
CA GLN A 169 0.91 -19.28 -0.55
C GLN A 169 1.12 -18.64 0.82
N PHE A 170 1.72 -17.45 0.88
CA PHE A 170 2.02 -16.80 2.16
C PHE A 170 1.00 -15.72 2.48
N PRO A 171 0.58 -15.61 3.76
CA PRO A 171 -0.40 -14.62 4.18
C PRO A 171 0.17 -13.19 4.14
N VAL A 172 -0.73 -12.21 4.00
CA VAL A 172 -0.42 -10.80 4.19
C VAL A 172 0.15 -10.57 5.59
N GLY A 173 1.18 -9.71 5.70
CA GLY A 173 1.94 -9.47 6.94
C GLY A 173 3.16 -10.39 7.10
N THR A 174 3.34 -11.40 6.23
CA THR A 174 4.55 -12.22 6.25
C THR A 174 5.76 -11.39 5.83
N SER A 175 6.81 -11.38 6.67
CA SER A 175 8.10 -10.77 6.34
C SER A 175 9.08 -11.81 5.81
N PHE A 176 9.95 -11.40 4.90
CA PHE A 176 10.97 -12.23 4.30
C PHE A 176 12.21 -11.42 3.90
N GLU A 177 13.36 -12.08 3.84
CA GLU A 177 14.56 -11.51 3.25
C GLU A 177 14.53 -11.66 1.74
N PHE A 178 15.01 -10.65 1.03
CA PHE A 178 15.13 -10.70 -0.43
C PHE A 178 16.54 -10.37 -0.90
N GLU A 179 16.87 -10.94 -2.06
CA GLU A 179 18.06 -10.61 -2.83
C GLU A 179 17.66 -10.49 -4.29
N MET A 180 17.98 -9.38 -4.94
CA MET A 180 17.71 -9.17 -6.36
C MET A 180 18.91 -8.56 -7.06
N MET A 181 19.15 -9.00 -8.30
CA MET A 181 20.17 -8.45 -9.18
C MET A 181 19.52 -7.42 -10.09
N VAL A 182 19.95 -6.17 -10.01
CA VAL A 182 19.55 -5.17 -11.00
C VAL A 182 20.51 -5.20 -12.18
N PRO A 183 20.04 -4.94 -13.42
CA PRO A 183 20.92 -4.84 -14.59
C PRO A 183 22.04 -3.84 -14.35
N ASP A 184 23.20 -4.16 -14.92
CA ASP A 184 24.41 -3.32 -14.88
C ASP A 184 25.05 -3.10 -13.48
N ASP A 185 24.54 -3.76 -12.42
CA ASP A 185 25.15 -3.76 -11.10
C ASP A 185 25.59 -5.18 -10.71
N PRO A 186 26.90 -5.41 -10.48
CA PRO A 186 27.42 -6.74 -10.13
C PRO A 186 27.03 -7.18 -8.70
N ASN A 187 26.60 -6.24 -7.86
CA ASN A 187 26.26 -6.54 -6.48
C ASN A 187 24.75 -6.65 -6.30
N PRO A 188 24.24 -7.70 -5.65
CA PRO A 188 22.83 -7.82 -5.36
C PRO A 188 22.34 -6.71 -4.41
N ILE A 189 21.09 -6.31 -4.58
CA ILE A 189 20.36 -5.48 -3.62
C ILE A 189 19.67 -6.42 -2.65
N ARG A 190 19.88 -6.18 -1.35
CA ARG A 190 19.37 -7.02 -0.25
C ARG A 190 18.59 -6.21 0.77
N GLY A 191 17.70 -6.91 1.46
CA GLY A 191 16.93 -6.33 2.56
C GLY A 191 15.79 -7.23 3.01
N THR A 192 14.88 -6.65 3.78
CA THR A 192 13.64 -7.32 4.19
C THR A 192 12.42 -6.66 3.56
N ALA A 193 11.42 -7.47 3.26
CA ALA A 193 10.14 -7.01 2.71
C ALA A 193 8.98 -7.69 3.44
N GLU A 194 7.82 -7.06 3.41
CA GLU A 194 6.56 -7.55 4.00
C GLU A 194 5.49 -7.67 2.92
N ILE A 195 4.77 -8.78 2.90
CA ILE A 195 3.63 -8.99 2.01
C ILE A 195 2.50 -8.07 2.41
N THR A 196 2.09 -7.19 1.52
CA THR A 196 1.03 -6.21 1.77
C THR A 196 -0.29 -6.55 1.11
N ARG A 197 -0.26 -7.38 0.05
CA ARG A 197 -1.46 -7.86 -0.64
C ARG A 197 -1.17 -9.10 -1.48
N THR A 198 -2.19 -9.87 -1.75
CA THR A 198 -2.21 -10.86 -2.83
C THR A 198 -2.95 -10.27 -4.03
N THR A 199 -2.52 -10.59 -5.25
CA THR A 199 -3.23 -10.16 -6.46
C THR A 199 -4.56 -10.88 -6.58
N ASP A 200 -5.57 -10.17 -7.08
CA ASP A 200 -6.89 -10.74 -7.37
C ASP A 200 -6.90 -11.39 -8.78
N PRO A 201 -7.05 -12.72 -8.89
CA PRO A 201 -7.07 -13.41 -10.20
C PRO A 201 -8.18 -12.95 -11.13
N GLN A 202 -9.26 -12.34 -10.60
CA GLN A 202 -10.38 -11.84 -11.41
C GLN A 202 -10.12 -10.43 -11.97
N ARG A 203 -9.15 -9.69 -11.41
CA ARG A 203 -8.89 -8.30 -11.76
C ARG A 203 -7.48 -8.04 -12.28
N GLU A 204 -6.55 -8.91 -11.93
CA GLU A 204 -5.14 -8.74 -12.27
C GLU A 204 -4.64 -9.93 -13.11
N MET A 205 -4.05 -9.64 -14.27
CA MET A 205 -3.51 -10.68 -15.18
C MET A 205 -2.31 -11.43 -14.58
N ILE A 206 -1.67 -10.86 -13.56
CA ILE A 206 -0.50 -11.44 -12.91
C ILE A 206 -0.89 -11.94 -11.53
N GLN A 207 -0.77 -13.26 -11.34
CA GLN A 207 -0.94 -13.86 -10.02
C GLN A 207 0.36 -13.76 -9.22
N GLY A 208 0.29 -13.15 -8.05
CA GLY A 208 1.45 -12.89 -7.22
C GLY A 208 1.13 -12.16 -5.92
N ILE A 209 2.16 -11.57 -5.35
CA ILE A 209 2.06 -10.78 -4.13
C ILE A 209 2.66 -9.39 -4.33
N GLY A 210 1.97 -8.37 -3.80
CA GLY A 210 2.54 -7.05 -3.62
C GLY A 210 3.27 -6.97 -2.29
N VAL A 211 4.50 -6.48 -2.30
CA VAL A 211 5.32 -6.37 -1.10
C VAL A 211 5.82 -4.94 -0.92
N ARG A 212 6.03 -4.57 0.33
CA ARG A 212 6.65 -3.32 0.76
C ARG A 212 8.05 -3.62 1.30
N PHE A 213 9.03 -2.81 0.95
CA PHE A 213 10.34 -2.87 1.58
C PHE A 213 10.27 -2.36 3.02
N VAL A 214 10.88 -3.11 3.95
CA VAL A 214 10.94 -2.78 5.37
C VAL A 214 12.32 -2.22 5.72
N SER A 215 13.37 -2.90 5.27
CA SER A 215 14.75 -2.48 5.47
C SER A 215 15.62 -2.86 4.28
N PHE A 216 16.79 -2.27 4.20
CA PHE A 216 17.83 -2.58 3.22
C PHE A 216 19.17 -2.75 3.92
N ASP A 217 20.05 -3.54 3.32
CA ASP A 217 21.42 -3.68 3.76
C ASP A 217 22.24 -2.48 3.27
N ALA A 218 23.08 -1.94 4.15
CA ALA A 218 24.03 -0.88 3.84
C ALA A 218 23.43 0.24 2.93
N SER A 219 24.01 0.44 1.74
CA SER A 219 23.61 1.47 0.77
C SER A 219 22.60 0.99 -0.29
N ASP A 220 22.05 -0.20 -0.14
CA ASP A 220 21.24 -0.86 -1.16
C ASP A 220 19.95 -0.09 -1.48
N ARG A 221 19.41 0.64 -0.51
CA ARG A 221 18.28 1.54 -0.73
C ARG A 221 18.61 2.62 -1.77
N VAL A 222 19.74 3.28 -1.62
CA VAL A 222 20.16 4.35 -2.55
C VAL A 222 20.38 3.78 -3.95
N ARG A 223 20.99 2.60 -4.06
CA ARG A 223 21.21 1.90 -5.34
C ARG A 223 19.89 1.56 -6.02
N LEU A 224 18.90 1.08 -5.26
CA LEU A 224 17.56 0.83 -5.79
C LEU A 224 16.88 2.10 -6.29
N GLU A 225 16.93 3.17 -5.50
CA GLU A 225 16.31 4.46 -5.87
C GLU A 225 16.94 5.00 -7.16
N MET A 226 18.25 4.98 -7.28
CA MET A 226 18.97 5.37 -8.51
C MET A 226 18.52 4.53 -9.71
N PHE A 227 18.48 3.21 -9.58
CA PHE A 227 18.04 2.31 -10.63
C PHE A 227 16.60 2.59 -11.09
N VAL A 228 15.68 2.82 -10.14
CA VAL A 228 14.28 3.15 -10.45
C VAL A 228 14.18 4.49 -11.17
N ASP A 229 14.90 5.52 -10.70
CA ASP A 229 14.88 6.86 -11.29
C ASP A 229 15.45 6.87 -12.71
N GLU A 230 16.53 6.16 -12.97
CA GLU A 230 17.10 6.00 -14.32
C GLU A 230 16.10 5.38 -15.30
N HIS A 231 15.38 4.36 -14.86
CA HIS A 231 14.38 3.68 -15.71
C HIS A 231 13.10 4.49 -15.90
N LEU A 232 12.74 5.35 -14.96
CA LEU A 232 11.64 6.29 -15.11
C LEU A 232 11.98 7.43 -16.08
N THR A 233 13.18 7.98 -15.97
CA THR A 233 13.65 9.09 -16.83
C THR A 233 14.01 8.63 -18.23
N GLY A 234 14.63 7.45 -18.39
CA GLY A 234 14.96 6.88 -19.69
C GLY A 234 13.75 6.55 -20.57
N ARG A 235 12.57 6.33 -19.98
CA ARG A 235 11.30 6.18 -20.70
C ARG A 235 10.70 7.50 -21.19
N ALA A 236 11.01 8.61 -20.52
CA ALA A 236 10.55 9.94 -20.92
C ALA A 236 11.30 10.45 -22.18
N SER A 237 12.43 9.84 -22.51
CA SER A 237 13.29 10.24 -23.63
C SER A 237 13.12 9.39 -24.90
N SER A 238 12.25 8.37 -24.93
CA SER A 238 11.91 7.64 -26.15
C SER A 238 10.73 8.32 -26.85
N PRO A 239 10.92 9.03 -27.97
CA PRO A 239 9.79 9.50 -28.77
C PRO A 239 9.03 8.29 -29.32
N ALA A 240 7.70 8.35 -29.19
CA ALA A 240 6.80 7.41 -29.85
C ALA A 240 7.10 7.44 -31.36
N GLY A 241 7.69 6.37 -31.88
CA GLY A 241 7.83 6.11 -33.31
C GLY A 241 6.63 5.30 -33.82
#